data_02d30c98bd1a0777f743cd76114ec5b1
#
_entry.id   02d30c98bd1a0777f743cd76114ec5b1
#
_cell.length_a   1.000
_cell.length_b   1.000
_cell.length_c   1.000
_cell.angle_alpha   90.00
_cell.angle_beta   90.00
_cell.angle_gamma   90.00
#
_symmetry.space_group_name_H-M   'P 1'
#
loop_
_entity.id
_entity.type
_entity.pdbx_description
1 polymer ?
#
loop_
_entity_poly.entity_id
_entity_poly.type
_entity_poly.pdbx_seq_one_letter_code
_entity_poly.pdbx_strand_id
1 'polypeptide(L)'
;KGAGQSAAELPADIVASLISNGFTNPCYDGQPFFDTDHLVAGKSVSNKGTKKLKVGSLAEAKTSYGAARTAMRSLKDDEGASLKIRPNLLVVPPALEDDANYLMTAEKFPDGTPNPYR
;
A
#
# COMPACT_ATOMS: atom_id res chain seq x y z
N LYS A 1 8.00 -5.32 -31.98
CA LYS A 1 7.64 -4.27 -31.01
C LYS A 1 7.60 -2.93 -31.72
N GLY A 2 6.46 -2.37 -31.87
CA GLY A 2 6.29 -1.11 -32.55
C GLY A 2 5.84 -0.01 -31.61
N ALA A 3 5.60 1.16 -32.21
CA ALA A 3 5.10 2.33 -31.48
C ALA A 3 3.77 2.04 -30.77
N GLY A 4 2.93 1.14 -31.30
CA GLY A 4 1.66 0.77 -30.66
C GLY A 4 1.84 0.07 -29.34
N GLN A 5 2.83 -0.80 -29.18
CA GLN A 5 3.11 -1.46 -27.91
C GLN A 5 3.67 -0.48 -26.89
N SER A 6 4.57 0.41 -27.30
CA SER A 6 5.10 1.46 -26.42
C SER A 6 3.99 2.40 -25.94
N ALA A 7 3.07 2.76 -26.82
CA ALA A 7 1.93 3.61 -26.45
C ALA A 7 0.98 2.90 -25.46
N ALA A 8 0.77 1.58 -25.63
CA ALA A 8 -0.07 0.80 -24.71
C ALA A 8 0.55 0.66 -23.31
N GLU A 9 1.87 0.66 -23.22
CA GLU A 9 2.59 0.56 -21.94
C GLU A 9 2.73 1.91 -21.23
N LEU A 10 2.56 3.03 -21.92
CA LEU A 10 2.80 4.37 -21.38
C LEU A 10 1.99 4.68 -20.12
N PRO A 11 0.67 4.40 -20.03
CA PRO A 11 -0.08 4.67 -18.81
C PRO A 11 0.45 3.91 -17.58
N ALA A 12 0.84 2.63 -17.76
CA ALA A 12 1.42 1.84 -16.68
C ALA A 12 2.78 2.39 -16.25
N ASP A 13 3.62 2.83 -17.19
CA ASP A 13 4.92 3.43 -16.90
C ASP A 13 4.76 4.74 -16.12
N ILE A 14 3.79 5.57 -16.49
CA ILE A 14 3.50 6.83 -15.78
C ILE A 14 3.07 6.54 -14.35
N VAL A 15 2.16 5.60 -14.14
CA VAL A 15 1.69 5.23 -12.79
C VAL A 15 2.83 4.67 -11.95
N ALA A 16 3.66 3.78 -12.51
CA ALA A 16 4.81 3.23 -11.80
C ALA A 16 5.80 4.33 -11.39
N SER A 17 6.06 5.29 -12.28
CA SER A 17 6.92 6.44 -11.98
C SER A 17 6.33 7.31 -10.85
N LEU A 18 5.04 7.57 -10.88
CA LEU A 18 4.36 8.34 -9.82
C LEU A 18 4.47 7.64 -8.47
N ILE A 19 4.28 6.33 -8.43
CA ILE A 19 4.42 5.55 -7.19
C ILE A 19 5.86 5.60 -6.68
N SER A 20 6.84 5.37 -7.55
CA SER A 20 8.27 5.37 -7.17
C SER A 20 8.71 6.73 -6.64
N ASN A 21 8.24 7.82 -7.22
CA ASN A 21 8.61 9.17 -6.83
C ASN A 21 7.68 9.77 -5.77
N GLY A 22 6.66 9.04 -5.35
CA GLY A 22 5.66 9.53 -4.40
C GLY A 22 6.21 9.82 -3.01
N PHE A 23 7.39 9.29 -2.67
CA PHE A 23 8.04 9.54 -1.38
C PHE A 23 8.92 10.79 -1.39
N THR A 24 9.20 11.37 -2.54
CA THR A 24 10.14 12.49 -2.68
C THR A 24 9.56 13.70 -3.39
N ASN A 25 8.77 13.50 -4.44
CA ASN A 25 8.23 14.60 -5.23
C ASN A 25 7.01 15.22 -4.52
N PRO A 26 6.94 16.57 -4.42
CA PRO A 26 5.81 17.21 -3.77
C PRO A 26 4.51 17.06 -4.59
N CYS A 27 3.40 16.96 -3.89
CA CYS A 27 2.07 17.01 -4.46
C CYS A 27 1.40 18.38 -4.19
N TYR A 28 0.08 18.46 -4.32
CA TYR A 28 -0.68 19.71 -4.25
C TYR A 28 -0.48 20.53 -2.96
N ASP A 29 -0.16 19.86 -1.84
CA ASP A 29 0.03 20.52 -0.53
C ASP A 29 1.50 20.82 -0.22
N GLY A 30 2.40 20.64 -1.18
CA GLY A 30 3.83 20.87 -0.99
C GLY A 30 4.58 19.74 -0.30
N GLN A 31 3.88 18.70 0.15
CA GLN A 31 4.48 17.52 0.77
C GLN A 31 4.58 16.39 -0.24
N PRO A 32 5.48 15.41 -0.06
CA PRO A 32 5.47 14.20 -0.87
C PRO A 32 4.10 13.50 -0.82
N PHE A 33 3.73 12.81 -1.90
CA PHE A 33 2.42 12.13 -1.96
C PHE A 33 2.26 11.12 -0.80
N PHE A 34 3.30 10.30 -0.55
CA PHE A 34 3.31 9.40 0.62
C PHE A 34 4.10 10.07 1.74
N ASP A 35 3.42 10.58 2.73
CA ASP A 35 4.04 11.27 3.85
C ASP A 35 3.20 11.14 5.12
N THR A 36 3.77 11.58 6.23
CA THR A 36 3.19 11.42 7.57
C THR A 36 2.44 12.67 8.05
N ASP A 37 2.52 13.77 7.33
CA ASP A 37 2.03 15.07 7.80
C ASP A 37 1.19 15.85 6.80
N HIS A 38 0.33 15.18 6.04
CA HIS A 38 -0.66 15.88 5.23
C HIS A 38 -1.69 16.56 6.12
N LEU A 39 -1.97 17.83 5.87
CA LEU A 39 -2.96 18.57 6.66
C LEU A 39 -4.36 18.38 6.08
N VAL A 40 -5.27 17.88 6.91
CA VAL A 40 -6.70 17.77 6.59
C VAL A 40 -7.49 18.43 7.71
N ALA A 41 -8.18 19.51 7.40
CA ALA A 41 -8.91 20.33 8.38
C ALA A 41 -8.04 20.76 9.57
N GLY A 42 -6.76 21.10 9.30
CA GLY A 42 -5.81 21.52 10.32
C GLY A 42 -5.16 20.40 11.12
N LYS A 43 -5.50 19.14 10.84
CA LYS A 43 -4.92 17.98 11.52
C LYS A 43 -3.96 17.24 10.60
N SER A 44 -2.87 16.73 11.18
CA SER A 44 -1.90 15.94 10.44
C SER A 44 -2.46 14.53 10.16
N VAL A 45 -2.40 14.11 8.90
CA VAL A 45 -2.86 12.79 8.45
C VAL A 45 -1.73 12.11 7.69
N SER A 46 -1.48 10.83 8.01
CA SER A 46 -0.44 10.04 7.38
C SER A 46 -1.03 9.02 6.41
N ASN A 47 -0.43 8.92 5.23
CA ASN A 47 -0.65 7.82 4.29
C ASN A 47 0.61 6.99 4.06
N LYS A 48 1.55 7.04 5.01
CA LYS A 48 2.84 6.37 4.93
C LYS A 48 3.09 5.57 6.19
N GLY A 49 3.44 4.30 6.03
CA GLY A 49 3.84 3.43 7.12
C GLY A 49 5.32 3.09 7.05
N THR A 50 5.82 2.41 8.09
CA THR A 50 7.23 2.01 8.20
C THR A 50 7.43 0.50 8.23
N LYS A 51 6.35 -0.28 8.22
CA LYS A 51 6.44 -1.74 8.35
C LYS A 51 6.64 -2.39 7.00
N LYS A 52 7.61 -3.29 6.92
CA LYS A 52 7.83 -4.13 5.74
C LYS A 52 6.92 -5.34 5.79
N LEU A 53 6.48 -5.83 4.63
CA LEU A 53 5.68 -7.04 4.54
C LEU A 53 6.47 -8.24 5.07
N LYS A 54 5.88 -8.96 6.03
CA LYS A 54 6.43 -10.20 6.60
C LYS A 54 5.31 -11.21 6.75
N VAL A 55 5.59 -12.44 6.38
CA VAL A 55 4.62 -13.54 6.35
C VAL A 55 5.10 -14.79 7.08
N GLY A 56 6.03 -14.64 8.02
CA GLY A 56 6.55 -15.77 8.81
C GLY A 56 5.56 -16.31 9.82
N SER A 57 4.64 -15.49 10.29
CA SER A 57 3.63 -15.87 11.28
C SER A 57 2.40 -14.97 11.16
N LEU A 58 1.31 -15.37 11.84
CA LEU A 58 0.11 -14.53 11.91
C LEU A 58 0.41 -13.18 12.56
N ALA A 59 1.26 -13.15 13.61
CA ALA A 59 1.64 -11.91 14.26
C ALA A 59 2.39 -10.97 13.31
N GLU A 60 3.33 -11.49 12.52
CA GLU A 60 4.05 -10.68 11.53
C GLU A 60 3.13 -10.17 10.41
N ALA A 61 2.21 -11.00 9.93
CA ALA A 61 1.26 -10.60 8.91
C ALA A 61 0.31 -9.51 9.44
N LYS A 62 -0.15 -9.61 10.66
CA LYS A 62 -1.00 -8.59 11.28
C LYS A 62 -0.28 -7.25 11.46
N THR A 63 0.98 -7.26 11.87
CA THR A 63 1.75 -6.04 12.11
C THR A 63 2.24 -5.39 10.82
N SER A 64 2.25 -6.09 9.71
CA SER A 64 2.62 -5.56 8.40
C SER A 64 1.38 -5.30 7.52
N TYR A 65 0.88 -6.34 6.89
CA TYR A 65 -0.25 -6.24 5.97
C TYR A 65 -1.55 -5.81 6.66
N GLY A 66 -1.87 -6.42 7.79
CA GLY A 66 -3.08 -6.08 8.55
C GLY A 66 -3.07 -4.64 9.05
N ALA A 67 -1.92 -4.16 9.52
CA ALA A 67 -1.78 -2.77 9.96
C ALA A 67 -1.97 -1.78 8.81
N ALA A 68 -1.44 -2.09 7.62
CA ALA A 68 -1.62 -1.26 6.44
C ALA A 68 -3.10 -1.18 6.03
N ARG A 69 -3.80 -2.30 6.03
CA ARG A 69 -5.24 -2.34 5.73
C ARG A 69 -6.04 -1.53 6.75
N THR A 70 -5.73 -1.68 8.01
CA THR A 70 -6.40 -0.93 9.09
C THR A 70 -6.17 0.57 8.92
N ALA A 71 -4.95 0.99 8.63
CA ALA A 71 -4.62 2.38 8.41
C ALA A 71 -5.42 2.98 7.24
N MET A 72 -5.51 2.27 6.11
CA MET A 72 -6.29 2.73 4.96
C MET A 72 -7.79 2.81 5.27
N ARG A 73 -8.33 1.81 5.96
CA ARG A 73 -9.76 1.76 6.30
C ARG A 73 -10.14 2.78 7.38
N SER A 74 -9.16 3.30 8.09
CA SER A 74 -9.35 4.30 9.15
C SER A 74 -9.26 5.73 8.65
N LEU A 75 -8.95 5.95 7.37
CA LEU A 75 -8.89 7.29 6.79
C LEU A 75 -10.26 7.95 6.81
N LYS A 76 -10.28 9.24 7.12
CA LYS A 76 -11.49 10.04 7.28
C LYS A 76 -11.45 11.26 6.38
N ASP A 77 -12.62 11.82 6.08
CA ASP A 77 -12.72 13.08 5.37
C ASP A 77 -12.42 14.27 6.31
N ASP A 78 -12.52 15.49 5.80
CA ASP A 78 -12.24 16.71 6.55
C ASP A 78 -13.27 16.98 7.67
N GLU A 79 -14.41 16.32 7.65
CA GLU A 79 -15.45 16.42 8.67
C GLU A 79 -15.40 15.28 9.70
N GLY A 80 -14.45 14.36 9.57
CA GLY A 80 -14.29 13.23 10.47
C GLY A 80 -15.11 12.00 10.12
N ALA A 81 -15.84 12.02 9.01
CA ALA A 81 -16.59 10.86 8.54
C ALA A 81 -15.68 9.86 7.83
N SER A 82 -15.96 8.56 7.97
CA SER A 82 -15.20 7.52 7.31
C SER A 82 -15.27 7.65 5.79
N LEU A 83 -14.12 7.57 5.12
CA LEU A 83 -14.06 7.51 3.66
C LEU A 83 -14.49 6.15 3.11
N LYS A 84 -14.70 5.15 3.96
CA LYS A 84 -15.13 3.79 3.57
C LYS A 84 -14.21 3.14 2.53
N ILE A 85 -12.92 3.41 2.64
CA ILE A 85 -11.92 2.84 1.74
C ILE A 85 -11.81 1.34 1.98
N ARG A 86 -11.81 0.57 0.89
CA ARG A 86 -11.59 -0.88 0.90
C ARG A 86 -10.39 -1.21 0.02
N PRO A 87 -9.21 -1.48 0.62
CA PRO A 87 -8.04 -1.85 -0.18
C PRO A 87 -8.30 -3.13 -0.97
N ASN A 88 -7.95 -3.12 -2.25
CA ASN A 88 -8.17 -4.27 -3.13
C ASN A 88 -6.95 -4.63 -3.98
N LEU A 89 -5.85 -3.92 -3.81
CA LEU A 89 -4.64 -4.16 -4.59
C LEU A 89 -3.41 -4.01 -3.70
N LEU A 90 -2.55 -5.02 -3.73
CA LEU A 90 -1.26 -5.00 -3.05
C LEU A 90 -0.16 -4.88 -4.09
N VAL A 91 0.56 -3.77 -4.08
CA VAL A 91 1.68 -3.52 -4.98
C VAL A 91 2.98 -3.72 -4.22
N VAL A 92 3.82 -4.63 -4.70
CA VAL A 92 5.09 -4.96 -4.06
C VAL A 92 6.22 -4.98 -5.09
N PRO A 93 7.47 -4.72 -4.67
CA PRO A 93 8.62 -4.91 -5.54
C PRO A 93 8.84 -6.41 -5.82
N PRO A 94 9.58 -6.75 -6.90
CA PRO A 94 9.84 -8.17 -7.22
C PRO A 94 10.46 -8.97 -6.06
N ALA A 95 11.23 -8.34 -5.19
CA ALA A 95 11.82 -9.01 -4.03
C ALA A 95 10.80 -9.53 -3.04
N LEU A 96 9.58 -8.97 -3.00
CA LEU A 96 8.50 -9.37 -2.11
C LEU A 96 7.37 -10.11 -2.83
N GLU A 97 7.54 -10.43 -4.11
CA GLU A 97 6.48 -11.08 -4.91
C GLU A 97 6.08 -12.43 -4.31
N ASP A 98 7.05 -13.26 -3.95
CA ASP A 98 6.78 -14.58 -3.37
C ASP A 98 6.05 -14.45 -2.03
N ASP A 99 6.47 -13.51 -1.19
CA ASP A 99 5.82 -13.26 0.09
C ASP A 99 4.37 -12.78 -0.08
N ALA A 100 4.13 -11.92 -1.06
CA ALA A 100 2.79 -11.43 -1.34
C ALA A 100 1.88 -12.55 -1.86
N ASN A 101 2.38 -13.40 -2.77
CA ASN A 101 1.63 -14.56 -3.27
C ASN A 101 1.35 -15.56 -2.14
N TYR A 102 2.34 -15.82 -1.30
CA TYR A 102 2.18 -16.70 -0.14
C TYR A 102 1.08 -16.18 0.80
N LEU A 103 1.10 -14.89 1.11
CA LEU A 103 0.09 -14.26 1.95
C LEU A 103 -1.33 -14.42 1.41
N MET A 104 -1.49 -14.32 0.09
CA MET A 104 -2.83 -14.38 -0.53
C MET A 104 -3.37 -15.79 -0.73
N THR A 105 -2.52 -16.82 -0.72
CA THR A 105 -2.91 -18.17 -1.14
C THR A 105 -2.68 -19.25 -0.09
N ALA A 106 -1.71 -19.12 0.79
CA ALA A 106 -1.35 -20.16 1.76
C ALA A 106 -2.40 -20.31 2.85
N GLU A 107 -2.70 -21.54 3.24
CA GLU A 107 -3.63 -21.82 4.34
C GLU A 107 -3.03 -21.48 5.70
N LYS A 108 -1.72 -21.68 5.84
CA LYS A 108 -0.99 -21.47 7.10
C LYS A 108 0.32 -20.73 6.84
N PHE A 109 0.77 -19.99 7.82
CA PHE A 109 2.11 -19.40 7.81
C PHE A 109 3.18 -20.45 8.14
N PRO A 110 4.47 -20.16 7.88
CA PRO A 110 5.55 -21.11 8.12
C PRO A 110 5.62 -21.66 9.55
N ASP A 111 5.16 -20.90 10.55
CA ASP A 111 5.13 -21.34 11.93
C ASP A 111 3.87 -22.17 12.30
N GLY A 112 3.01 -22.46 11.33
CA GLY A 112 1.79 -23.24 11.53
C GLY A 112 0.56 -22.45 11.94
N THR A 113 0.66 -21.12 12.14
CA THR A 113 -0.51 -20.30 12.48
C THR A 113 -1.42 -20.11 11.27
N PRO A 114 -2.75 -20.04 11.46
CA PRO A 114 -3.67 -19.90 10.34
C PRO A 114 -3.57 -18.55 9.65
N ASN A 115 -3.81 -18.56 8.33
CA ASN A 115 -3.75 -17.36 7.50
C ASN A 115 -5.18 -16.84 7.20
N PRO A 116 -5.62 -15.74 7.82
CA PRO A 116 -6.95 -15.18 7.57
C PRO A 116 -7.05 -14.33 6.32
N TYR A 117 -5.93 -14.06 5.64
CA TYR A 117 -5.89 -13.14 4.49
C TYR A 117 -6.00 -13.82 3.13
N ARG A 118 -5.99 -15.12 3.08
CA ARG A 118 -6.09 -15.87 1.81
C ARG A 118 -7.46 -15.72 1.14
#